data_292ff523b0161be1682036b72b180150
#
_entry.id   292ff523b0161be1682036b72b180150
#
_cell.length_a   1.000
_cell.length_b   1.000
_cell.length_c   1.000
_cell.angle_alpha   90.00
_cell.angle_beta   90.00
_cell.angle_gamma   90.00
#
_symmetry.space_group_name_H-M   'P 1'
#
loop_
_entity.id
_entity.type
_entity.pdbx_description
1 polymer ?
#
loop_
_entity_poly.entity_id
_entity_poly.type
_entity_poly.pdbx_seq_one_letter_code
_entity_poly.pdbx_strand_id
1 'polypeptide(L)'
;MLFCHGVVKAELMAWAGKETEQLFVYNGCCLRGAAPDTGIFMTESQLLLGKDTSYSDEYNPSVLFPIARAQGRSDFTPAAFTGYDLWRIYELTWLNPQGLPQCHMATLKVNCQSPFIIESKSLKLYLGSFSQTVFASENEVRDIIVRDLNEILQTEVEVKILPLSARAMPVMNFDHPLLEHEAGIEEMRFKNFEVTPDLLRLMDNGPRIAESLNTNIFRSRCPVTGQPDYASLEISYVGKKIHHGSLLAYLISYRRHQGFHEQCVERIFTDICNLLKPDELTVTACFTRRGGIDISPVRSNARVYDAPVRTSRQ
;
A
#
# COMPACT_ATOMS: atom_id res chain seq x y z
N MET A 1 -41.13 -24.89 -12.52
CA MET A 1 -41.89 -23.79 -13.15
C MET A 1 -40.96 -22.63 -13.39
N LEU A 2 -40.94 -22.15 -14.58
CA LEU A 2 -39.94 -21.38 -15.28
C LEU A 2 -39.49 -20.09 -14.60
N PHE A 3 -38.21 -19.86 -14.68
CA PHE A 3 -37.52 -18.59 -14.43
C PHE A 3 -37.40 -17.78 -15.71
N CYS A 4 -37.72 -16.51 -15.64
CA CYS A 4 -37.33 -15.54 -16.67
C CYS A 4 -36.25 -14.63 -16.10
N HIS A 5 -35.09 -14.64 -16.74
CA HIS A 5 -34.07 -13.61 -16.63
C HIS A 5 -34.57 -12.39 -17.40
N GLY A 6 -34.57 -11.23 -16.75
CA GLY A 6 -34.84 -9.95 -17.37
C GLY A 6 -33.81 -8.93 -16.95
N VAL A 7 -32.83 -8.67 -17.81
CA VAL A 7 -32.02 -7.47 -17.74
C VAL A 7 -32.85 -6.34 -18.31
N VAL A 8 -33.29 -5.42 -17.49
CA VAL A 8 -33.99 -4.22 -17.95
C VAL A 8 -32.96 -3.12 -18.13
N LYS A 9 -32.63 -2.81 -19.39
CA LYS A 9 -32.00 -1.56 -19.76
C LYS A 9 -33.06 -0.46 -19.66
N ALA A 10 -32.90 0.45 -18.74
CA ALA A 10 -33.67 1.69 -18.72
C ALA A 10 -32.83 2.79 -19.39
N GLU A 11 -33.16 3.11 -20.62
CA GLU A 11 -32.71 4.35 -21.27
C GLU A 11 -33.67 5.47 -20.86
N LEU A 12 -33.18 6.43 -20.12
CA LEU A 12 -33.83 7.72 -19.94
C LEU A 12 -33.21 8.72 -20.92
N MET A 13 -33.95 9.07 -21.96
CA MET A 13 -33.62 10.22 -22.79
C MET A 13 -33.92 11.51 -22.01
N ALA A 14 -32.83 12.22 -21.67
CA ALA A 14 -32.95 13.61 -21.24
C ALA A 14 -32.51 14.52 -22.39
N TRP A 15 -33.36 15.45 -22.75
CA TRP A 15 -33.16 16.46 -23.76
C TRP A 15 -32.19 17.53 -23.22
N ALA A 16 -31.24 17.93 -24.09
CA ALA A 16 -30.26 19.02 -23.94
C ALA A 16 -28.93 18.70 -23.24
N GLY A 17 -27.92 18.41 -24.06
CA GLY A 17 -26.56 19.00 -23.98
C GLY A 17 -25.60 18.37 -22.96
N LYS A 18 -24.75 17.48 -23.47
CA LYS A 18 -23.40 17.15 -22.99
C LYS A 18 -23.26 16.35 -21.68
N GLU A 19 -22.49 15.25 -21.87
CA GLU A 19 -21.90 14.35 -20.87
C GLU A 19 -22.80 13.23 -20.34
N THR A 20 -22.57 12.03 -20.89
CA THR A 20 -23.11 10.77 -20.39
C THR A 20 -22.32 10.34 -19.14
N GLU A 21 -22.88 10.55 -17.97
CA GLU A 21 -22.47 9.87 -16.75
C GLU A 21 -23.01 8.44 -16.76
N GLN A 22 -22.13 7.44 -16.76
CA GLN A 22 -22.51 6.05 -16.48
C GLN A 22 -22.59 5.84 -14.96
N LEU A 23 -23.81 5.76 -14.47
CA LEU A 23 -24.10 5.37 -13.09
C LEU A 23 -24.13 3.84 -13.01
N PHE A 24 -23.20 3.23 -12.29
CA PHE A 24 -23.30 1.83 -11.92
C PHE A 24 -24.12 1.69 -10.65
N VAL A 25 -25.32 1.12 -10.75
CA VAL A 25 -26.15 0.76 -9.61
C VAL A 25 -25.82 -0.68 -9.20
N TYR A 26 -25.19 -0.85 -8.05
CA TYR A 26 -25.03 -2.14 -7.40
C TYR A 26 -26.18 -2.35 -6.41
N ASN A 27 -26.97 -3.41 -6.65
CA ASN A 27 -27.99 -3.99 -5.76
C ASN A 27 -28.91 -3.02 -4.99
N GLY A 28 -30.05 -2.73 -5.59
CA GLY A 28 -31.28 -2.15 -5.07
C GLY A 28 -31.48 -2.10 -3.55
N CYS A 29 -30.94 -1.09 -2.88
CA CYS A 29 -31.42 -0.66 -1.59
C CYS A 29 -31.25 0.85 -1.47
N CYS A 30 -32.34 1.60 -1.72
CA CYS A 30 -32.41 3.02 -1.40
C CYS A 30 -32.61 3.19 0.11
N LEU A 31 -31.57 3.52 0.85
CA LEU A 31 -31.68 4.08 2.19
C LEU A 31 -31.44 5.59 2.11
N ARG A 32 -32.51 6.37 2.27
CA ARG A 32 -32.40 7.80 2.57
C ARG A 32 -31.99 7.94 4.04
N GLY A 33 -30.73 8.23 4.26
CA GLY A 33 -30.20 8.69 5.53
C GLY A 33 -29.24 9.82 5.25
N ALA A 34 -29.48 10.98 5.87
CA ALA A 34 -28.63 12.14 5.75
C ALA A 34 -27.18 11.80 6.14
N ALA A 35 -26.26 11.90 5.18
CA ALA A 35 -24.84 11.83 5.44
C ALA A 35 -24.31 13.21 5.83
N PRO A 36 -23.42 13.31 6.81
CA PRO A 36 -22.55 14.46 6.90
C PRO A 36 -21.33 14.23 5.98
N ASP A 37 -21.22 15.07 5.01
CA ASP A 37 -20.06 15.79 4.58
C ASP A 37 -18.85 15.06 3.94
N THR A 38 -18.69 15.39 2.65
CA THR A 38 -17.46 15.57 1.87
C THR A 38 -16.37 14.50 2.00
N GLY A 39 -16.70 13.25 1.72
CA GLY A 39 -15.74 12.33 1.18
C GLY A 39 -15.50 12.64 -0.29
N ILE A 40 -14.30 13.06 -0.68
CA ILE A 40 -13.91 13.17 -2.09
C ILE A 40 -13.93 11.75 -2.66
N PHE A 41 -15.04 11.36 -3.26
CA PHE A 41 -15.11 10.11 -4.03
C PHE A 41 -14.31 10.31 -5.31
N MET A 42 -13.23 9.52 -5.46
CA MET A 42 -12.45 9.52 -6.69
C MET A 42 -13.23 8.92 -7.84
N THR A 43 -13.36 9.68 -8.92
CA THR A 43 -13.66 9.09 -10.23
C THR A 43 -12.35 8.59 -10.85
N GLU A 44 -12.38 7.47 -11.59
CA GLU A 44 -11.21 6.96 -12.36
C GLU A 44 -10.57 8.04 -13.25
N SER A 45 -11.34 9.07 -13.60
CA SER A 45 -10.87 10.22 -14.37
C SER A 45 -9.87 11.12 -13.65
N GLN A 46 -9.77 11.07 -12.34
CA GLN A 46 -8.89 11.93 -11.53
C GLN A 46 -7.51 11.30 -11.24
N LEU A 47 -7.34 9.98 -11.48
CA LEU A 47 -6.07 9.31 -11.31
C LEU A 47 -5.11 9.66 -12.46
N LEU A 48 -3.88 10.04 -12.11
CA LEU A 48 -2.80 10.38 -13.06
C LEU A 48 -2.19 9.14 -13.72
N LEU A 49 -2.36 7.96 -13.11
CA LEU A 49 -1.87 6.69 -13.64
C LEU A 49 -2.65 6.26 -14.89
N GLY A 50 -1.92 5.92 -15.95
CA GLY A 50 -2.51 5.46 -17.22
C GLY A 50 -2.88 6.57 -18.21
N LYS A 51 -2.68 7.87 -17.85
CA LYS A 51 -2.86 9.01 -18.76
C LYS A 51 -1.51 9.55 -19.24
N ASP A 52 -1.53 10.24 -20.39
CA ASP A 52 -0.42 11.06 -20.83
C ASP A 52 -0.09 12.07 -19.73
N THR A 53 1.13 12.00 -19.22
CA THR A 53 1.55 12.78 -18.06
C THR A 53 2.53 13.84 -18.54
N SER A 54 2.19 15.12 -18.34
CA SER A 54 3.17 16.17 -18.46
C SER A 54 4.07 16.15 -17.22
N TYR A 55 5.37 15.99 -17.44
CA TYR A 55 6.35 16.08 -16.36
C TYR A 55 6.71 17.56 -16.19
N SER A 56 6.53 18.10 -14.98
CA SER A 56 7.10 19.37 -14.57
C SER A 56 8.44 19.11 -13.91
N ASP A 57 9.43 19.89 -14.26
CA ASP A 57 10.74 19.94 -13.62
C ASP A 57 10.91 21.16 -12.70
N GLU A 58 9.88 22.00 -12.60
CA GLU A 58 9.76 23.09 -11.63
C GLU A 58 8.79 22.68 -10.51
N TYR A 59 9.13 23.04 -9.28
CA TYR A 59 8.39 22.68 -8.06
C TYR A 59 6.89 22.92 -8.21
N ASN A 60 6.13 21.86 -8.02
CA ASN A 60 4.69 21.86 -8.18
C ASN A 60 4.00 20.90 -7.18
N PRO A 61 3.52 21.41 -6.03
CA PRO A 61 2.80 20.58 -5.05
C PRO A 61 1.38 20.18 -5.50
N SER A 62 0.80 20.85 -6.50
CA SER A 62 -0.58 20.57 -6.95
C SER A 62 -0.76 19.21 -7.62
N VAL A 63 0.35 18.54 -7.96
CA VAL A 63 0.31 17.18 -8.53
C VAL A 63 0.12 16.09 -7.49
N LEU A 64 0.27 16.41 -6.19
CA LEU A 64 0.07 15.46 -5.10
C LEU A 64 -1.39 15.02 -5.03
N PHE A 65 -1.62 13.72 -4.85
CA PHE A 65 -2.93 13.14 -4.85
C PHE A 65 -3.15 12.22 -3.63
N PRO A 66 -4.05 12.59 -2.68
CA PRO A 66 -4.37 11.78 -1.52
C PRO A 66 -5.43 10.74 -1.86
N ILE A 67 -5.32 9.55 -1.28
CA ILE A 67 -6.28 8.46 -1.39
C ILE A 67 -6.80 8.16 0.02
N ALA A 68 -8.11 8.26 0.23
CA ALA A 68 -8.70 7.99 1.54
C ALA A 68 -8.48 6.52 1.94
N ARG A 69 -7.88 6.27 3.12
CA ARG A 69 -7.69 4.89 3.62
C ARG A 69 -9.03 4.18 3.81
N ALA A 70 -10.10 4.91 4.13
CA ALA A 70 -11.43 4.36 4.27
C ALA A 70 -11.91 3.60 3.02
N GLN A 71 -11.49 4.01 1.82
CA GLN A 71 -11.84 3.31 0.58
C GLN A 71 -11.28 1.88 0.54
N GLY A 72 -10.02 1.71 0.93
CA GLY A 72 -9.40 0.38 0.97
C GLY A 72 -9.83 -0.49 2.15
N ARG A 73 -10.60 0.08 3.08
CA ARG A 73 -11.17 -0.59 4.25
C ARG A 73 -12.67 -0.88 4.11
N SER A 74 -13.27 -0.61 2.94
CA SER A 74 -14.71 -0.79 2.70
C SER A 74 -15.16 -2.24 2.79
N ASP A 75 -14.29 -3.18 2.42
CA ASP A 75 -14.61 -4.60 2.30
C ASP A 75 -14.34 -5.40 3.58
N PHE A 76 -13.80 -4.78 4.61
CA PHE A 76 -13.50 -5.42 5.89
C PHE A 76 -13.45 -4.40 7.02
N THR A 77 -13.72 -4.85 8.25
CA THR A 77 -13.51 -4.04 9.45
C THR A 77 -12.08 -4.26 9.93
N PRO A 78 -11.22 -3.23 9.89
CA PRO A 78 -9.83 -3.39 10.33
C PRO A 78 -9.75 -3.81 11.79
N ALA A 79 -8.87 -4.78 12.09
CA ALA A 79 -8.44 -5.02 13.47
C ALA A 79 -7.68 -3.81 14.01
N ALA A 80 -7.62 -3.66 15.33
CA ALA A 80 -6.81 -2.59 15.92
C ALA A 80 -5.32 -2.86 15.68
N PHE A 81 -4.65 -1.89 15.06
CA PHE A 81 -3.21 -1.93 14.80
C PHE A 81 -2.58 -0.55 14.96
N THR A 82 -1.28 -0.56 15.15
CA THR A 82 -0.36 0.58 15.00
C THR A 82 0.63 0.29 13.88
N GLY A 83 1.45 1.26 13.53
CA GLY A 83 2.47 1.08 12.51
C GLY A 83 2.60 2.29 11.59
N TYR A 84 3.22 2.07 10.46
CA TYR A 84 3.53 3.12 9.51
C TYR A 84 3.71 2.57 8.09
N ASP A 85 3.76 3.47 7.14
CA ASP A 85 4.19 3.22 5.78
C ASP A 85 5.54 3.92 5.58
N LEU A 86 6.60 3.13 5.35
CA LEU A 86 7.93 3.65 5.07
C LEU A 86 8.16 3.66 3.57
N TRP A 87 8.43 4.84 3.04
CA TRP A 87 8.80 5.07 1.66
C TRP A 87 10.30 5.36 1.58
N ARG A 88 11.00 4.73 0.64
CA ARG A 88 12.38 5.05 0.32
C ARG A 88 12.43 5.65 -1.07
N ILE A 89 13.02 6.82 -1.14
CA ILE A 89 13.20 7.65 -2.32
C ILE A 89 14.67 7.61 -2.66
N TYR A 90 14.99 7.09 -3.84
CA TYR A 90 16.39 6.86 -4.25
C TYR A 90 16.96 7.99 -5.07
N GLU A 91 16.11 8.87 -5.58
CA GLU A 91 16.51 9.97 -6.45
C GLU A 91 15.69 11.21 -6.08
N LEU A 92 16.23 12.02 -5.20
CA LEU A 92 15.71 13.34 -4.86
C LEU A 92 16.74 14.39 -5.32
N THR A 93 16.36 15.22 -6.28
CA THR A 93 17.27 16.16 -6.91
C THR A 93 16.71 17.56 -6.93
N TRP A 94 17.61 18.57 -6.78
CA TRP A 94 17.29 19.99 -6.88
C TRP A 94 18.54 20.78 -7.30
N LEU A 95 18.43 22.08 -7.56
CA LEU A 95 19.56 22.97 -7.81
C LEU A 95 19.94 23.73 -6.54
N ASN A 96 21.23 23.85 -6.27
CA ASN A 96 21.71 24.78 -5.25
C ASN A 96 21.68 26.25 -5.76
N PRO A 97 21.95 27.27 -4.94
CA PRO A 97 21.93 28.69 -5.38
C PRO A 97 22.86 29.02 -6.53
N GLN A 98 23.86 28.19 -6.81
CA GLN A 98 24.78 28.37 -7.95
C GLN A 98 24.32 27.60 -9.21
N GLY A 99 23.15 26.94 -9.14
CA GLY A 99 22.63 26.11 -10.25
C GLY A 99 23.28 24.74 -10.37
N LEU A 100 24.11 24.32 -9.38
CA LEU A 100 24.70 22.99 -9.38
C LEU A 100 23.66 21.96 -8.89
N PRO A 101 23.36 20.89 -9.67
CA PRO A 101 22.47 19.84 -9.24
C PRO A 101 22.95 19.12 -7.97
N GLN A 102 22.04 18.97 -7.03
CA GLN A 102 22.18 18.17 -5.83
C GLN A 102 21.42 16.87 -6.02
N CYS A 103 21.96 15.77 -5.53
CA CYS A 103 21.30 14.47 -5.60
C CYS A 103 21.42 13.73 -4.26
N HIS A 104 20.29 13.30 -3.72
CA HIS A 104 20.19 12.65 -2.42
C HIS A 104 19.20 11.49 -2.47
N MET A 105 19.27 10.63 -1.47
CA MET A 105 18.17 9.73 -1.13
C MET A 105 17.31 10.36 -0.04
N ALA A 106 16.10 9.83 0.15
CA ALA A 106 15.28 10.23 1.28
C ALA A 106 14.45 9.05 1.81
N THR A 107 14.00 9.17 3.06
CA THR A 107 12.94 8.34 3.62
C THR A 107 11.76 9.22 4.03
N LEU A 108 10.56 8.73 3.75
CA LEU A 108 9.31 9.31 4.19
C LEU A 108 8.58 8.26 5.02
N LYS A 109 8.21 8.60 6.27
CA LYS A 109 7.43 7.74 7.16
C LYS A 109 6.09 8.38 7.43
N VAL A 110 5.02 7.65 7.12
CA VAL A 110 3.63 8.10 7.29
C VAL A 110 2.95 7.18 8.30
N ASN A 111 2.26 7.76 9.30
CA ASN A 111 1.51 6.97 10.28
C ASN A 111 0.38 6.19 9.58
N CYS A 112 0.22 4.90 9.92
CA CYS A 112 -0.84 4.05 9.38
C CYS A 112 -2.26 4.50 9.78
N GLN A 113 -2.40 5.38 10.75
CA GLN A 113 -3.67 5.98 11.19
C GLN A 113 -3.98 7.30 10.47
N SER A 114 -3.12 7.78 9.56
CA SER A 114 -3.44 8.94 8.73
C SER A 114 -4.75 8.73 7.98
N PRO A 115 -5.57 9.75 7.76
CA PRO A 115 -6.82 9.60 6.99
C PRO A 115 -6.56 9.23 5.52
N PHE A 116 -5.39 9.59 4.99
CA PHE A 116 -5.02 9.37 3.59
C PHE A 116 -3.68 8.62 3.45
N ILE A 117 -3.54 7.91 2.33
CA ILE A 117 -2.26 7.51 1.74
C ILE A 117 -1.96 8.43 0.56
N ILE A 118 -0.69 8.53 0.16
CA ILE A 118 -0.31 9.27 -1.04
C ILE A 118 -0.28 8.34 -2.27
N GLU A 119 -0.84 8.77 -3.39
CA GLU A 119 -0.75 8.03 -4.64
C GLU A 119 0.70 8.06 -5.16
N SER A 120 1.26 6.89 -5.43
CA SER A 120 2.70 6.72 -5.67
C SER A 120 3.23 7.43 -6.91
N LYS A 121 2.45 7.49 -8.01
CA LYS A 121 2.84 8.23 -9.21
C LYS A 121 2.82 9.73 -8.97
N SER A 122 1.83 10.22 -8.22
CA SER A 122 1.72 11.64 -7.87
C SER A 122 2.89 12.08 -6.98
N LEU A 123 3.29 11.27 -6.00
CA LEU A 123 4.48 11.52 -5.19
C LEU A 123 5.73 11.57 -6.06
N LYS A 124 5.89 10.63 -7.00
CA LYS A 124 7.03 10.63 -7.93
C LYS A 124 7.06 11.90 -8.79
N LEU A 125 5.92 12.33 -9.33
CA LEU A 125 5.83 13.57 -10.11
C LEU A 125 6.17 14.79 -9.27
N TYR A 126 5.68 14.84 -8.04
CA TYR A 126 5.98 15.89 -7.08
C TYR A 126 7.49 15.98 -6.79
N LEU A 127 8.13 14.86 -6.41
CA LEU A 127 9.56 14.82 -6.14
C LEU A 127 10.39 15.15 -7.40
N GLY A 128 9.94 14.71 -8.58
CA GLY A 128 10.56 15.04 -9.86
C GLY A 128 10.51 16.54 -10.19
N SER A 129 9.48 17.26 -9.72
CA SER A 129 9.31 18.69 -9.96
C SER A 129 10.34 19.56 -9.25
N PHE A 130 11.09 19.03 -8.28
CA PHE A 130 12.19 19.75 -7.62
C PHE A 130 13.43 19.92 -8.51
N SER A 131 13.56 19.11 -9.55
CA SER A 131 14.83 18.90 -10.26
C SER A 131 15.46 20.15 -10.89
N GLN A 132 14.66 21.13 -11.34
CA GLN A 132 15.13 22.42 -11.88
C GLN A 132 14.83 23.60 -10.96
N THR A 133 14.36 23.33 -9.74
CA THR A 133 14.08 24.38 -8.76
C THR A 133 15.29 24.63 -7.87
N VAL A 134 15.59 25.89 -7.60
CA VAL A 134 16.69 26.30 -6.73
C VAL A 134 16.21 26.32 -5.28
N PHE A 135 16.94 25.62 -4.41
CA PHE A 135 16.75 25.65 -2.96
C PHE A 135 18.07 26.00 -2.27
N ALA A 136 17.97 26.76 -1.19
CA ALA A 136 19.16 27.23 -0.48
C ALA A 136 19.86 26.11 0.29
N SER A 137 19.13 25.07 0.72
CA SER A 137 19.69 24.00 1.53
C SER A 137 18.84 22.72 1.49
N GLU A 138 19.44 21.59 1.88
CA GLU A 138 18.76 20.32 2.15
C GLU A 138 17.63 20.46 3.19
N ASN A 139 17.83 21.29 4.22
CA ASN A 139 16.81 21.52 5.25
C ASN A 139 15.58 22.21 4.66
N GLU A 140 15.75 23.18 3.78
CA GLU A 140 14.63 23.83 3.09
C GLU A 140 13.83 22.83 2.24
N VAL A 141 14.50 21.99 1.47
CA VAL A 141 13.84 20.91 0.70
C VAL A 141 13.06 19.98 1.60
N ARG A 142 13.66 19.53 2.71
CA ARG A 142 12.98 18.68 3.69
C ARG A 142 11.74 19.35 4.26
N ASP A 143 11.85 20.60 4.69
CA ASP A 143 10.78 21.33 5.37
C ASP A 143 9.60 21.61 4.41
N ILE A 144 9.87 21.84 3.15
CA ILE A 144 8.85 21.95 2.10
C ILE A 144 8.13 20.61 1.91
N ILE A 145 8.86 19.50 1.79
CA ILE A 145 8.25 18.18 1.63
C ILE A 145 7.37 17.83 2.85
N VAL A 146 7.85 18.12 4.06
CA VAL A 146 7.09 17.88 5.30
C VAL A 146 5.80 18.71 5.30
N ARG A 147 5.89 20.00 4.99
CA ARG A 147 4.73 20.91 4.94
C ARG A 147 3.67 20.39 3.97
N ASP A 148 4.06 20.12 2.73
CA ASP A 148 3.15 19.76 1.65
C ASP A 148 2.47 18.41 1.93
N LEU A 149 3.25 17.43 2.43
CA LEU A 149 2.71 16.11 2.76
C LEU A 149 1.86 16.13 4.03
N ASN A 150 2.20 16.94 5.04
CA ASN A 150 1.36 17.11 6.22
C ASN A 150 -0.02 17.68 5.85
N GLU A 151 -0.04 18.65 4.96
CA GLU A 151 -1.28 19.27 4.49
C GLU A 151 -2.17 18.26 3.74
N ILE A 152 -1.61 17.58 2.73
CA ILE A 152 -2.39 16.68 1.87
C ILE A 152 -2.81 15.39 2.57
N LEU A 153 -2.00 14.85 3.48
CA LEU A 153 -2.26 13.60 4.22
C LEU A 153 -2.99 13.83 5.54
N GLN A 154 -3.13 15.09 5.98
CA GLN A 154 -3.74 15.49 7.25
C GLN A 154 -3.13 14.74 8.45
N THR A 155 -1.80 14.59 8.46
CA THR A 155 -1.03 13.93 9.50
C THR A 155 0.40 14.45 9.50
N GLU A 156 1.08 14.33 10.62
CA GLU A 156 2.52 14.60 10.66
C GLU A 156 3.29 13.46 9.96
N VAL A 157 4.20 13.82 9.06
CA VAL A 157 5.12 12.90 8.41
C VAL A 157 6.55 13.14 8.88
N GLU A 158 7.36 12.09 8.89
CA GLU A 158 8.79 12.18 9.13
C GLU A 158 9.55 12.03 7.81
N VAL A 159 10.35 13.05 7.46
CA VAL A 159 11.21 13.04 6.27
C VAL A 159 12.67 13.15 6.68
N LYS A 160 13.50 12.23 6.19
CA LYS A 160 14.95 12.30 6.34
C LYS A 160 15.58 12.31 4.97
N ILE A 161 16.40 13.31 4.67
CA ILE A 161 17.25 13.34 3.48
C ILE A 161 18.58 12.67 3.84
N LEU A 162 19.09 11.84 2.95
CA LEU A 162 20.22 10.97 3.19
C LEU A 162 21.27 11.11 2.08
N PRO A 163 22.55 11.05 2.42
CA PRO A 163 23.61 11.10 1.39
C PRO A 163 23.55 9.84 0.51
N LEU A 164 24.11 9.90 -0.70
CA LEU A 164 24.20 8.79 -1.65
C LEU A 164 25.18 7.67 -1.21
N SER A 165 25.61 7.65 0.03
CA SER A 165 26.50 6.60 0.52
C SER A 165 25.75 5.27 0.72
N ALA A 166 26.40 4.14 0.45
CA ALA A 166 25.84 2.80 0.67
C ALA A 166 25.42 2.52 2.13
N ARG A 167 25.95 3.28 3.09
CA ARG A 167 25.64 3.13 4.52
C ARG A 167 24.30 3.77 4.90
N ALA A 168 23.77 4.68 4.09
CA ALA A 168 22.54 5.38 4.40
C ALA A 168 21.30 4.45 4.33
N MET A 169 21.33 3.46 3.45
CA MET A 169 20.29 2.45 3.29
C MET A 169 20.91 1.05 3.15
N PRO A 170 21.34 0.42 4.24
CA PRO A 170 21.99 -0.89 4.17
C PRO A 170 21.00 -1.94 3.64
N VAL A 171 21.52 -2.86 2.81
CA VAL A 171 20.74 -3.98 2.27
C VAL A 171 20.82 -5.14 3.24
N MET A 172 19.67 -5.62 3.70
CA MET A 172 19.52 -6.80 4.53
C MET A 172 18.23 -7.52 4.12
N ASN A 173 18.28 -8.85 4.01
CA ASN A 173 17.06 -9.64 3.80
C ASN A 173 16.48 -10.05 5.17
N PHE A 174 15.23 -10.46 5.18
CA PHE A 174 14.66 -11.16 6.33
C PHE A 174 15.41 -12.48 6.54
N ASP A 175 15.79 -12.76 7.77
CA ASP A 175 16.57 -13.96 8.15
C ASP A 175 15.70 -14.92 8.97
N HIS A 176 14.55 -15.28 8.43
CA HIS A 176 13.61 -16.22 9.03
C HIS A 176 13.26 -17.33 8.02
N PRO A 177 12.69 -18.47 8.47
CA PRO A 177 12.26 -19.54 7.57
C PRO A 177 11.33 -19.04 6.46
N LEU A 178 11.63 -19.46 5.23
CA LEU A 178 10.82 -19.18 4.05
C LEU A 178 9.64 -20.13 3.96
N LEU A 179 8.43 -19.60 3.97
CA LEU A 179 7.20 -20.40 3.85
C LEU A 179 7.21 -21.30 2.62
N GLU A 180 7.71 -20.79 1.49
CA GLU A 180 7.81 -21.56 0.24
C GLU A 180 8.84 -22.70 0.25
N HIS A 181 9.69 -22.78 1.28
CA HIS A 181 10.68 -23.84 1.46
C HIS A 181 10.35 -24.80 2.61
N GLU A 182 9.21 -24.61 3.27
CA GLU A 182 8.76 -25.53 4.33
C GLU A 182 8.45 -26.91 3.77
N ALA A 183 8.70 -27.95 4.58
CA ALA A 183 8.48 -29.33 4.18
C ALA A 183 7.02 -29.59 3.77
N GLY A 184 6.82 -30.30 2.66
CA GLY A 184 5.50 -30.65 2.12
C GLY A 184 4.85 -29.55 1.26
N ILE A 185 5.45 -28.37 1.15
CA ILE A 185 4.91 -27.29 0.31
C ILE A 185 4.98 -27.67 -1.18
N GLU A 186 6.01 -28.37 -1.61
CA GLU A 186 6.19 -28.87 -2.98
C GLU A 186 5.09 -29.86 -3.42
N GLU A 187 4.44 -30.52 -2.47
CA GLU A 187 3.31 -31.44 -2.73
C GLU A 187 1.97 -30.71 -2.77
N MET A 188 1.90 -29.49 -2.25
CA MET A 188 0.67 -28.70 -2.20
C MET A 188 0.26 -28.21 -3.59
N ARG A 189 -1.04 -28.06 -3.81
CA ARG A 189 -1.60 -27.49 -5.02
C ARG A 189 -2.32 -26.18 -4.70
N PHE A 190 -1.79 -25.08 -5.22
CA PHE A 190 -2.35 -23.75 -5.05
C PHE A 190 -3.25 -23.43 -6.25
N LYS A 191 -4.55 -23.24 -6.00
CA LYS A 191 -5.55 -22.99 -7.06
C LYS A 191 -6.32 -21.69 -6.86
N ASN A 192 -6.29 -21.12 -5.65
CA ASN A 192 -7.01 -19.91 -5.33
C ASN A 192 -6.08 -18.71 -5.50
N PHE A 193 -6.46 -17.77 -6.39
CA PHE A 193 -5.71 -16.56 -6.71
C PHE A 193 -6.55 -15.29 -6.49
N GLU A 194 -7.67 -15.42 -5.82
CA GLU A 194 -8.51 -14.34 -5.27
C GLU A 194 -8.46 -14.43 -3.75
N VAL A 195 -8.43 -13.27 -3.06
CA VAL A 195 -8.25 -13.21 -1.60
C VAL A 195 -9.27 -14.12 -0.89
N THR A 196 -8.76 -15.13 -0.20
CA THR A 196 -9.55 -16.18 0.45
C THR A 196 -9.09 -16.37 1.89
N PRO A 197 -9.60 -15.56 2.84
CA PRO A 197 -9.19 -15.62 4.24
C PRO A 197 -9.49 -17.00 4.89
N ASP A 198 -10.52 -17.69 4.45
CA ASP A 198 -10.92 -19.01 4.96
C ASP A 198 -9.86 -20.11 4.72
N LEU A 199 -8.79 -19.81 3.97
CA LEU A 199 -7.64 -20.71 3.87
C LEU A 199 -6.79 -20.73 5.14
N LEU A 200 -6.83 -19.66 5.95
CA LEU A 200 -6.02 -19.54 7.18
C LEU A 200 -6.46 -20.57 8.22
N ARG A 201 -5.51 -21.32 8.76
CA ARG A 201 -5.74 -22.34 9.80
C ARG A 201 -4.64 -22.33 10.84
N LEU A 202 -4.99 -22.67 12.06
CA LEU A 202 -4.04 -23.07 13.08
C LEU A 202 -3.60 -24.52 12.85
N MET A 203 -2.45 -24.88 13.37
CA MET A 203 -1.99 -26.26 13.42
C MET A 203 -2.84 -27.02 14.46
N ASP A 204 -3.38 -28.17 14.08
CA ASP A 204 -4.16 -29.04 15.00
C ASP A 204 -3.30 -29.41 16.21
N ASN A 205 -3.79 -29.12 17.40
CA ASN A 205 -3.06 -29.33 18.66
C ASN A 205 -1.68 -28.65 18.71
N GLY A 206 -1.47 -27.62 17.88
CA GLY A 206 -0.22 -26.87 17.84
C GLY A 206 0.07 -26.13 19.14
N PRO A 207 1.36 -26.05 19.55
CA PRO A 207 1.74 -25.31 20.75
C PRO A 207 1.53 -23.81 20.59
N ARG A 208 1.53 -23.09 21.72
CA ARG A 208 1.75 -21.63 21.67
C ARG A 208 3.25 -21.37 21.52
N ILE A 209 3.58 -20.51 20.59
CA ILE A 209 4.97 -20.17 20.23
C ILE A 209 5.11 -18.69 19.94
N ALA A 210 6.34 -18.21 19.96
CA ALA A 210 6.75 -17.00 19.27
C ALA A 210 7.48 -17.42 17.98
N GLU A 211 7.02 -16.95 16.83
CA GLU A 211 7.56 -17.38 15.54
C GLU A 211 7.60 -16.20 14.57
N SER A 212 8.64 -16.16 13.75
CA SER A 212 8.76 -15.25 12.62
C SER A 212 8.98 -16.06 11.35
N LEU A 213 8.19 -15.77 10.34
CA LEU A 213 8.18 -16.43 9.04
C LEU A 213 8.28 -15.39 7.94
N ASN A 214 8.88 -15.73 6.82
CA ASN A 214 8.88 -14.85 5.67
C ASN A 214 8.53 -15.57 4.36
N THR A 215 8.21 -14.80 3.34
CA THR A 215 8.00 -15.28 1.97
C THR A 215 8.49 -14.25 0.97
N ASN A 216 9.10 -14.70 -0.13
CA ASN A 216 9.56 -13.85 -1.21
C ASN A 216 8.66 -13.90 -2.45
N ILE A 217 7.56 -14.66 -2.41
CA ILE A 217 6.71 -14.89 -3.58
C ILE A 217 5.38 -14.16 -3.52
N PHE A 218 5.20 -13.25 -2.55
CA PHE A 218 3.99 -12.43 -2.49
C PHE A 218 3.84 -11.57 -3.75
N ARG A 219 2.60 -11.49 -4.23
CA ARG A 219 2.24 -10.67 -5.37
C ARG A 219 0.81 -10.18 -5.27
N SER A 220 0.61 -8.90 -5.55
CA SER A 220 -0.68 -8.26 -5.80
C SER A 220 -0.67 -7.54 -7.15
N ARG A 221 -1.64 -6.67 -7.40
CA ARG A 221 -1.72 -5.81 -8.59
C ARG A 221 -2.04 -4.39 -8.17
N CYS A 222 -1.44 -3.44 -8.86
CA CYS A 222 -1.83 -2.04 -8.76
C CYS A 222 -3.34 -1.89 -9.07
N PRO A 223 -4.13 -1.22 -8.22
CA PRO A 223 -5.57 -1.07 -8.46
C PRO A 223 -5.89 -0.19 -9.66
N VAL A 224 -4.93 0.62 -10.11
CA VAL A 224 -5.12 1.55 -11.23
C VAL A 224 -4.68 0.98 -12.57
N THR A 225 -3.48 0.38 -12.63
CA THR A 225 -2.89 -0.09 -13.90
C THR A 225 -2.98 -1.59 -14.10
N GLY A 226 -3.34 -2.35 -13.05
CA GLY A 226 -3.29 -3.82 -13.07
C GLY A 226 -1.87 -4.40 -13.12
N GLN A 227 -0.82 -3.54 -13.12
CA GLN A 227 0.58 -3.97 -13.13
C GLN A 227 0.89 -4.78 -11.87
N PRO A 228 1.66 -5.88 -11.96
CA PRO A 228 2.00 -6.69 -10.80
C PRO A 228 2.91 -5.96 -9.81
N ASP A 229 2.60 -6.09 -8.53
CA ASP A 229 3.38 -5.62 -7.40
C ASP A 229 3.91 -6.82 -6.62
N TYR A 230 5.22 -6.92 -6.50
CA TYR A 230 5.89 -8.01 -5.79
C TYR A 230 6.46 -7.52 -4.46
N ALA A 231 6.41 -8.39 -3.44
CA ALA A 231 7.01 -8.07 -2.15
C ALA A 231 7.66 -9.28 -1.49
N SER A 232 8.60 -9.00 -0.59
CA SER A 232 8.99 -9.90 0.48
C SER A 232 8.17 -9.54 1.72
N LEU A 233 7.51 -10.52 2.34
CA LEU A 233 6.74 -10.35 3.56
C LEU A 233 7.43 -11.04 4.72
N GLU A 234 7.35 -10.41 5.90
CA GLU A 234 7.63 -11.03 7.19
C GLU A 234 6.38 -10.99 8.06
N ILE A 235 6.09 -12.10 8.72
CA ILE A 235 4.99 -12.25 9.66
C ILE A 235 5.58 -12.78 10.97
N SER A 236 5.60 -11.94 12.01
CA SER A 236 6.06 -12.27 13.34
C SER A 236 4.87 -12.31 14.29
N TYR A 237 4.71 -13.38 15.06
CA TYR A 237 3.58 -13.51 15.95
C TYR A 237 3.89 -14.28 17.24
N VAL A 238 3.08 -14.03 18.26
CA VAL A 238 3.00 -14.83 19.48
C VAL A 238 1.58 -15.39 19.58
N GLY A 239 1.45 -16.70 19.64
CA GLY A 239 0.12 -17.33 19.67
C GLY A 239 0.16 -18.83 19.43
N LYS A 240 -0.99 -19.41 19.11
CA LYS A 240 -1.06 -20.79 18.65
C LYS A 240 -0.36 -20.92 17.31
N LYS A 241 0.35 -22.04 17.11
CA LYS A 241 1.11 -22.28 15.88
C LYS A 241 0.19 -22.25 14.65
N ILE A 242 0.55 -21.40 13.69
CA ILE A 242 -0.14 -21.30 12.41
C ILE A 242 0.29 -22.46 11.50
N HIS A 243 -0.63 -23.01 10.72
CA HIS A 243 -0.31 -24.02 9.71
C HIS A 243 0.36 -23.31 8.52
N HIS A 244 1.67 -23.50 8.32
CA HIS A 244 2.50 -22.76 7.36
C HIS A 244 1.97 -22.86 5.92
N GLY A 245 1.59 -24.08 5.48
CA GLY A 245 1.01 -24.27 4.15
C GLY A 245 -0.30 -23.49 3.93
N SER A 246 -1.13 -23.38 4.97
CA SER A 246 -2.37 -22.59 4.90
C SER A 246 -2.10 -21.09 4.84
N LEU A 247 -1.12 -20.62 5.60
CA LEU A 247 -0.67 -19.21 5.55
C LEU A 247 -0.12 -18.89 4.16
N LEU A 248 0.74 -19.75 3.61
CA LEU A 248 1.28 -19.56 2.26
C LEU A 248 0.17 -19.56 1.21
N ALA A 249 -0.81 -20.49 1.29
CA ALA A 249 -1.94 -20.55 0.37
C ALA A 249 -2.79 -19.26 0.43
N TYR A 250 -3.00 -18.70 1.62
CA TYR A 250 -3.68 -17.43 1.81
C TYR A 250 -2.88 -16.28 1.16
N LEU A 251 -1.59 -16.19 1.39
CA LEU A 251 -0.76 -15.14 0.79
C LEU A 251 -0.71 -15.25 -0.74
N ILE A 252 -0.67 -16.47 -1.29
CA ILE A 252 -0.74 -16.73 -2.74
C ILE A 252 -2.10 -16.29 -3.32
N SER A 253 -3.18 -16.32 -2.55
CA SER A 253 -4.50 -15.89 -3.01
C SER A 253 -4.57 -14.42 -3.45
N TYR A 254 -3.62 -13.59 -3.03
CA TYR A 254 -3.50 -12.18 -3.47
C TYR A 254 -3.05 -11.98 -4.91
N ARG A 255 -2.64 -13.03 -5.64
CA ARG A 255 -2.00 -12.89 -6.97
C ARG A 255 -2.83 -12.13 -8.01
N ARG A 256 -4.14 -12.08 -7.87
CA ARG A 256 -5.05 -11.29 -8.73
C ARG A 256 -5.69 -10.10 -8.02
N HIS A 257 -5.47 -9.97 -6.71
CA HIS A 257 -6.03 -8.88 -5.92
C HIS A 257 -5.48 -7.54 -6.37
N GLN A 258 -6.38 -6.57 -6.57
CA GLN A 258 -6.05 -5.18 -6.86
C GLN A 258 -6.18 -4.36 -5.58
N GLY A 259 -5.08 -3.80 -5.10
CA GLY A 259 -5.04 -3.00 -3.88
C GLY A 259 -3.71 -2.26 -3.75
N PHE A 260 -3.73 -1.12 -3.07
CA PHE A 260 -2.50 -0.43 -2.72
C PHE A 260 -1.69 -1.27 -1.74
N HIS A 261 -0.40 -1.05 -1.68
CA HIS A 261 0.55 -1.81 -0.86
C HIS A 261 0.13 -1.80 0.61
N GLU A 262 -0.24 -0.63 1.12
CA GLU A 262 -0.69 -0.38 2.49
C GLU A 262 -1.96 -1.17 2.80
N GLN A 263 -2.92 -1.16 1.87
CA GLN A 263 -4.21 -1.85 2.01
C GLN A 263 -4.03 -3.36 2.05
N CYS A 264 -3.12 -3.92 1.22
CA CYS A 264 -2.79 -5.34 1.24
C CYS A 264 -2.28 -5.78 2.61
N VAL A 265 -1.35 -5.00 3.21
CA VAL A 265 -0.79 -5.33 4.52
C VAL A 265 -1.82 -5.17 5.63
N GLU A 266 -2.67 -4.16 5.58
CA GLU A 266 -3.79 -3.97 6.53
C GLU A 266 -4.78 -5.15 6.47
N ARG A 267 -5.10 -5.62 5.27
CA ARG A 267 -5.99 -6.76 5.09
C ARG A 267 -5.35 -8.05 5.61
N ILE A 268 -4.09 -8.32 5.28
CA ILE A 268 -3.36 -9.50 5.78
C ILE A 268 -3.31 -9.50 7.30
N PHE A 269 -2.93 -8.36 7.90
CA PHE A 269 -2.91 -8.21 9.35
C PHE A 269 -4.29 -8.49 9.97
N THR A 270 -5.34 -7.88 9.42
CA THR A 270 -6.71 -8.01 9.93
C THR A 270 -7.24 -9.44 9.82
N ASP A 271 -7.04 -10.10 8.68
CA ASP A 271 -7.51 -11.47 8.46
C ASP A 271 -6.82 -12.44 9.42
N ILE A 272 -5.51 -12.32 9.63
CA ILE A 272 -4.76 -13.13 10.60
C ILE A 272 -5.26 -12.86 12.02
N CYS A 273 -5.43 -11.61 12.43
CA CYS A 273 -5.93 -11.26 13.75
C CYS A 273 -7.33 -11.84 14.00
N ASN A 274 -8.23 -11.69 13.05
CA ASN A 274 -9.63 -12.08 13.24
C ASN A 274 -9.82 -13.61 13.26
N LEU A 275 -9.08 -14.33 12.42
CA LEU A 275 -9.25 -15.78 12.26
C LEU A 275 -8.37 -16.61 13.20
N LEU A 276 -7.13 -16.20 13.41
CA LEU A 276 -6.15 -16.97 14.19
C LEU A 276 -5.95 -16.43 15.61
N LYS A 277 -6.35 -15.19 15.89
CA LYS A 277 -6.33 -14.54 17.20
C LYS A 277 -4.99 -14.67 17.93
N PRO A 278 -3.87 -14.27 17.32
CA PRO A 278 -2.58 -14.23 17.99
C PRO A 278 -2.60 -13.19 19.13
N ASP A 279 -1.74 -13.38 20.14
CA ASP A 279 -1.56 -12.39 21.21
C ASP A 279 -0.83 -11.17 20.69
N GLU A 280 0.22 -11.42 19.92
CA GLU A 280 1.00 -10.41 19.21
C GLU A 280 1.10 -10.78 17.73
N LEU A 281 1.02 -9.79 16.87
CA LEU A 281 1.22 -9.93 15.44
C LEU A 281 1.88 -8.68 14.89
N THR A 282 2.88 -8.89 14.04
CA THR A 282 3.45 -7.86 13.17
C THR A 282 3.52 -8.39 11.76
N VAL A 283 3.01 -7.61 10.81
CA VAL A 283 3.10 -7.89 9.37
C VAL A 283 3.90 -6.76 8.73
N THR A 284 4.98 -7.12 8.08
CA THR A 284 5.87 -6.21 7.34
C THR A 284 5.94 -6.67 5.89
N ALA A 285 5.76 -5.76 4.95
CA ALA A 285 5.99 -6.02 3.54
C ALA A 285 7.05 -5.09 2.97
N CYS A 286 7.96 -5.62 2.17
CA CYS A 286 8.96 -4.86 1.42
C CYS A 286 8.66 -5.01 -0.07
N PHE A 287 7.89 -4.04 -0.62
CA PHE A 287 7.53 -4.04 -2.03
C PHE A 287 8.71 -3.62 -2.91
N THR A 288 8.81 -4.25 -4.08
CA THR A 288 9.88 -3.94 -5.04
C THR A 288 9.73 -2.52 -5.57
N ARG A 289 10.89 -1.87 -5.79
CA ARG A 289 10.97 -0.49 -6.27
C ARG A 289 10.30 -0.29 -7.62
N ARG A 290 9.58 0.81 -7.74
CA ARG A 290 9.00 1.31 -8.96
C ARG A 290 9.32 2.78 -9.14
N GLY A 291 9.95 3.11 -10.25
CA GLY A 291 10.22 4.52 -10.59
C GLY A 291 11.04 5.26 -9.53
N GLY A 292 12.04 4.62 -8.92
CA GLY A 292 12.91 5.23 -7.93
C GLY A 292 12.34 5.28 -6.50
N ILE A 293 11.20 4.62 -6.23
CA ILE A 293 10.55 4.60 -4.91
C ILE A 293 10.15 3.18 -4.55
N ASP A 294 10.45 2.74 -3.33
CA ASP A 294 9.85 1.55 -2.72
C ASP A 294 8.99 1.89 -1.50
N ILE A 295 8.09 0.99 -1.15
CA ILE A 295 7.15 1.16 -0.05
C ILE A 295 7.19 -0.08 0.85
N SER A 296 7.33 0.15 2.15
CA SER A 296 7.37 -0.90 3.16
C SER A 296 6.36 -0.60 4.27
N PRO A 297 5.08 -1.04 4.12
CA PRO A 297 4.08 -0.92 5.17
C PRO A 297 4.35 -1.89 6.31
N VAL A 298 4.11 -1.42 7.54
CA VAL A 298 4.19 -2.21 8.79
C VAL A 298 2.90 -2.05 9.56
N ARG A 299 2.30 -3.17 10.00
CA ARG A 299 1.12 -3.19 10.88
C ARG A 299 1.37 -4.14 12.04
N SER A 300 1.04 -3.68 13.26
CA SER A 300 1.27 -4.47 14.47
C SER A 300 0.24 -4.15 15.56
N ASN A 301 -0.12 -5.14 16.37
CA ASN A 301 -0.79 -4.94 17.67
C ASN A 301 0.18 -5.01 18.85
N ALA A 302 1.47 -5.18 18.57
CA ALA A 302 2.56 -5.15 19.54
C ALA A 302 3.41 -3.87 19.35
N ARG A 303 4.51 -3.76 20.10
CA ARG A 303 5.45 -2.65 19.91
C ARG A 303 6.15 -2.76 18.57
N VAL A 304 6.00 -1.74 17.74
CA VAL A 304 6.71 -1.64 16.47
C VAL A 304 8.11 -1.09 16.70
N TYR A 305 9.13 -1.89 16.37
CA TYR A 305 10.52 -1.46 16.35
C TYR A 305 10.85 -0.72 15.05
N ASP A 306 11.92 0.07 15.06
CA ASP A 306 12.27 0.94 13.95
C ASP A 306 12.55 0.17 12.66
N ALA A 307 12.09 0.78 11.60
CA ALA A 307 12.27 0.58 10.16
C ALA A 307 12.60 -0.85 9.66
N PRO A 308 11.75 -1.40 8.81
CA PRO A 308 12.11 -2.60 8.08
C PRO A 308 13.40 -2.37 7.29
N VAL A 309 14.22 -3.36 7.25
CA VAL A 309 15.43 -3.39 6.42
C VAL A 309 15.05 -3.20 4.94
N ARG A 310 15.95 -2.63 4.17
CA ARG A 310 15.86 -2.66 2.71
C ARG A 310 16.31 -4.04 2.25
N THR A 311 15.45 -4.74 1.54
CA THR A 311 15.80 -6.04 0.98
C THR A 311 16.61 -5.89 -0.32
N SER A 312 17.30 -6.94 -0.73
CA SER A 312 18.07 -6.95 -2.00
C SER A 312 17.20 -6.77 -3.25
N ARG A 313 15.87 -6.93 -3.12
CA ARG A 313 14.91 -6.77 -4.21
C ARG A 313 14.34 -5.35 -4.35
N GLN A 314 14.60 -4.48 -3.40
CA GLN A 314 14.10 -3.10 -3.36
C GLN A 314 15.07 -2.11 -3.99
#